data_14da7cec1faf2b3e83a9e29c96fc6c73
#
_entry.id   14da7cec1faf2b3e83a9e29c96fc6c73
#
_cell.length_a   1.000
_cell.length_b   1.000
_cell.length_c   1.000
_cell.angle_alpha   90.00
_cell.angle_beta   90.00
_cell.angle_gamma   90.00
#
_symmetry.space_group_name_H-M   'P 1'
#
loop_
_entity.id
_entity.type
_entity.pdbx_description
1 polymer ?
#
loop_
_entity_poly.entity_id
_entity_poly.type
_entity_poly.pdbx_seq_one_letter_code
_entity_poly.pdbx_strand_id
1 'polypeptide(L)'
;MSEDRPVDDVGGGGKREADPPDMTRERARTERRDLDKERGEPVAGATARTGRRALGAGRPIVERTGRPRILVTNDDGVESRGLLALKQALEGIGDVTVVAPDTNQSAVGHQKTLMRPLRVRERTLDDGSLAYSVDGSPTDAVSLAFLGYFGHGWDLVASGINYGANLGDDITYSGTVSAAMEGVINSGPAFAISQEYYAHPDFTLAGRAATAVARNILEHGLAAGELINVNVPAVADAEFDGVEVTRLGKRVYQDQLIERVDPRGIPYFWIGGPPPSGLAVEGTDFHAVVNRRIAVTPIHLDLTGRRLLKRLRTWDWTLPEAPDTAE
;
A
#
# COMPACT_ATOMS: atom_id res chain seq x y z
N MET A 1 21.27 60.31 40.84
CA MET A 1 20.72 59.95 42.14
C MET A 1 20.37 58.48 41.99
N SER A 2 21.33 57.70 42.34
CA SER A 2 21.52 56.82 43.52
C SER A 2 20.66 55.56 43.36
N GLU A 3 21.08 54.30 43.48
CA GLU A 3 22.24 53.75 44.22
C GLU A 3 22.48 52.32 43.73
N ASP A 4 23.74 52.04 43.60
CA ASP A 4 24.32 50.72 43.57
C ASP A 4 24.02 49.90 44.83
N ARG A 5 23.83 48.57 44.72
CA ARG A 5 24.50 47.59 45.61
C ARG A 5 24.46 46.18 45.02
N PRO A 6 25.55 45.41 45.15
CA PRO A 6 25.72 44.10 44.64
C PRO A 6 25.24 43.04 45.66
N VAL A 7 24.83 41.85 45.15
CA VAL A 7 24.57 40.65 45.99
C VAL A 7 25.35 39.46 45.47
N ASP A 8 25.97 38.82 46.39
CA ASP A 8 26.96 37.78 46.46
C ASP A 8 26.74 36.55 45.57
N ASP A 9 27.88 36.09 45.12
CA ASP A 9 28.26 34.81 44.63
C ASP A 9 28.00 33.70 45.69
N VAL A 10 27.13 32.70 45.37
CA VAL A 10 27.06 31.44 46.11
C VAL A 10 27.16 30.29 45.10
N GLY A 11 28.32 29.69 45.04
CA GLY A 11 28.59 28.47 44.32
C GLY A 11 27.70 27.32 44.80
N GLY A 12 26.99 26.70 43.84
CA GLY A 12 26.23 25.48 44.03
C GLY A 12 26.59 24.49 42.94
N GLY A 13 27.47 23.55 43.25
CA GLY A 13 27.83 22.42 42.39
C GLY A 13 26.63 21.53 42.10
N GLY A 14 25.99 21.76 40.97
CA GLY A 14 24.96 20.87 40.43
C GLY A 14 25.60 19.63 39.77
N LYS A 15 25.44 18.49 40.38
CA LYS A 15 25.70 17.16 39.77
C LYS A 15 24.89 17.08 38.49
N ARG A 16 25.55 16.82 37.36
CA ARG A 16 24.87 16.43 36.11
C ARG A 16 24.18 15.10 36.39
N GLU A 17 22.86 15.12 36.42
CA GLU A 17 22.06 13.89 36.29
C GLU A 17 22.32 13.31 34.92
N ALA A 18 22.62 12.00 34.88
CA ALA A 18 22.78 11.26 33.66
C ALA A 18 21.40 11.11 32.98
N ASP A 19 21.36 11.35 31.69
CA ASP A 19 20.18 11.10 30.86
C ASP A 19 19.67 9.67 31.05
N PRO A 20 18.35 9.46 31.16
CA PRO A 20 17.79 8.12 31.29
C PRO A 20 18.10 7.31 30.03
N PRO A 21 18.39 5.99 30.15
CA PRO A 21 18.69 5.14 29.02
C PRO A 21 17.51 5.13 28.03
N ASP A 22 17.83 5.16 26.74
CA ASP A 22 16.89 5.09 25.62
C ASP A 22 16.08 3.78 25.66
N MET A 23 14.93 3.82 26.35
CA MET A 23 14.02 2.69 26.57
C MET A 23 13.29 2.26 25.28
N THR A 24 13.40 3.04 24.20
CA THR A 24 12.71 2.75 22.93
C THR A 24 13.37 1.60 22.17
N ARG A 25 14.69 1.52 22.19
CA ARG A 25 15.43 0.44 21.50
C ARG A 25 15.36 -0.90 22.23
N GLU A 26 15.28 -0.86 23.55
CA GLU A 26 15.22 -2.08 24.36
C GLU A 26 13.81 -2.69 24.37
N ARG A 27 12.75 -1.87 24.38
CA ARG A 27 11.35 -2.30 24.15
C ARG A 27 11.17 -2.96 22.78
N ALA A 28 11.69 -2.36 21.72
CA ALA A 28 11.58 -2.93 20.39
C ALA A 28 12.32 -4.27 20.23
N ARG A 29 13.40 -4.50 20.98
CA ARG A 29 14.10 -5.79 21.02
C ARG A 29 13.36 -6.84 21.83
N THR A 30 12.70 -6.45 22.91
CA THR A 30 11.91 -7.36 23.76
C THR A 30 10.62 -7.79 23.06
N GLU A 31 9.91 -6.85 22.43
CA GLU A 31 8.72 -7.16 21.63
C GLU A 31 9.02 -8.07 20.43
N ARG A 32 10.16 -7.93 19.76
CA ARG A 32 10.59 -8.88 18.73
C ARG A 32 10.88 -10.28 19.28
N ARG A 33 11.46 -10.38 20.47
CA ARG A 33 11.73 -11.69 21.10
C ARG A 33 10.48 -12.41 21.56
N ASP A 34 9.47 -11.67 22.00
CA ASP A 34 8.19 -12.24 22.43
C ASP A 34 7.31 -12.67 21.25
N LEU A 35 7.32 -11.90 20.13
CA LEU A 35 6.67 -12.30 18.88
C LEU A 35 7.29 -13.54 18.22
N ASP A 36 8.61 -13.75 18.39
CA ASP A 36 9.26 -14.96 17.91
C ASP A 36 8.99 -16.18 18.80
N LYS A 37 8.61 -15.99 20.08
CA LYS A 37 8.21 -17.06 20.99
C LYS A 37 6.74 -17.48 20.84
N GLU A 38 5.88 -16.57 20.38
CA GLU A 38 4.47 -16.87 20.09
C GLU A 38 4.25 -17.53 18.72
N ARG A 39 5.28 -17.59 17.87
CA ARG A 39 5.29 -18.49 16.72
C ARG A 39 5.50 -19.91 17.24
N GLY A 40 4.38 -20.54 17.62
CA GLY A 40 4.35 -21.94 18.01
C GLY A 40 5.14 -22.82 17.03
N GLU A 41 5.86 -23.80 17.55
CA GLU A 41 6.54 -24.81 16.76
C GLU A 41 5.59 -25.37 15.69
N PRO A 42 6.07 -25.64 14.46
CA PRO A 42 5.24 -26.22 13.42
C PRO A 42 4.67 -27.54 13.96
N VAL A 43 3.34 -27.65 13.99
CA VAL A 43 2.63 -28.88 14.33
C VAL A 43 3.17 -29.98 13.45
N ALA A 44 4.04 -30.81 14.00
CA ALA A 44 4.53 -32.04 13.37
C ALA A 44 3.36 -33.01 13.30
N GLY A 45 2.76 -33.16 12.11
CA GLY A 45 1.67 -34.11 11.94
C GLY A 45 0.79 -33.99 10.73
N ALA A 46 1.33 -33.49 9.61
CA ALA A 46 0.68 -33.72 8.31
C ALA A 46 1.76 -34.09 7.29
N THR A 47 2.23 -35.33 7.31
CA THR A 47 2.93 -35.91 6.17
C THR A 47 1.94 -36.08 5.02
N ALA A 48 1.63 -34.99 4.33
CA ALA A 48 1.11 -35.09 3.00
C ALA A 48 2.23 -35.68 2.14
N ARG A 49 2.14 -36.97 1.85
CA ARG A 49 2.84 -37.62 0.74
C ARG A 49 2.38 -36.93 -0.54
N THR A 50 2.90 -35.76 -0.82
CA THR A 50 2.86 -35.16 -2.16
C THR A 50 3.81 -35.98 -3.01
N GLY A 51 3.23 -36.97 -3.72
CA GLY A 51 3.89 -37.50 -4.87
C GLY A 51 4.40 -36.33 -5.69
N ARG A 52 5.73 -36.28 -5.92
CA ARG A 52 6.36 -35.40 -6.91
C ARG A 52 5.78 -35.79 -8.28
N ARG A 53 4.59 -35.30 -8.61
CA ARG A 53 4.17 -35.16 -9.97
C ARG A 53 5.05 -34.05 -10.54
N ALA A 54 5.87 -34.38 -11.54
CA ALA A 54 6.59 -33.38 -12.30
C ALA A 54 5.61 -32.29 -12.71
N LEU A 55 5.65 -31.15 -12.04
CA LEU A 55 4.96 -29.94 -12.45
C LEU A 55 5.62 -29.57 -13.77
N GLY A 56 4.84 -29.59 -14.85
CA GLY A 56 5.30 -29.41 -16.21
C GLY A 56 6.17 -28.18 -16.39
N ALA A 57 7.00 -28.22 -17.40
CA ALA A 57 7.82 -27.14 -17.89
C ALA A 57 7.03 -25.82 -17.88
N GLY A 58 7.46 -24.83 -17.08
CA GLY A 58 6.85 -23.50 -17.12
C GLY A 58 6.84 -22.66 -15.87
N ARG A 59 7.54 -23.02 -14.79
CA ARG A 59 7.78 -22.03 -13.71
C ARG A 59 8.96 -21.14 -14.10
N PRO A 60 8.79 -19.81 -14.11
CA PRO A 60 9.91 -18.92 -14.31
C PRO A 60 10.92 -19.11 -13.17
N ILE A 61 12.16 -19.47 -13.52
CA ILE A 61 13.25 -19.51 -12.57
C ILE A 61 13.88 -18.12 -12.55
N VAL A 62 13.58 -17.33 -11.52
CA VAL A 62 14.24 -16.04 -11.29
C VAL A 62 15.49 -16.31 -10.44
N GLU A 63 16.66 -16.24 -11.04
CA GLU A 63 17.94 -16.37 -10.35
C GLU A 63 18.17 -15.17 -9.43
N ARG A 64 18.78 -15.41 -8.23
CA ARG A 64 19.14 -14.32 -7.31
C ARG A 64 20.47 -13.72 -7.76
N THR A 65 20.45 -12.45 -8.18
CA THR A 65 21.63 -11.71 -8.64
C THR A 65 22.39 -11.00 -7.49
N GLY A 66 21.83 -10.99 -6.28
CA GLY A 66 22.33 -10.20 -5.15
C GLY A 66 21.73 -8.77 -5.10
N ARG A 67 20.96 -8.35 -6.13
CA ARG A 67 20.19 -7.10 -6.13
C ARG A 67 18.84 -7.28 -5.43
N PRO A 68 18.21 -6.21 -4.90
CA PRO A 68 16.85 -6.27 -4.37
C PRO A 68 15.88 -6.83 -5.41
N ARG A 69 14.99 -7.72 -5.00
CA ARG A 69 13.92 -8.24 -5.84
C ARG A 69 12.65 -7.40 -5.68
N ILE A 70 12.19 -6.81 -6.75
CA ILE A 70 11.07 -5.89 -6.76
C ILE A 70 9.92 -6.51 -7.55
N LEU A 71 8.78 -6.69 -6.90
CA LEU A 71 7.53 -7.04 -7.55
C LEU A 71 6.82 -5.76 -7.99
N VAL A 72 6.54 -5.63 -9.29
CA VAL A 72 5.77 -4.53 -9.86
C VAL A 72 4.40 -5.04 -10.30
N THR A 73 3.35 -4.34 -9.89
CA THR A 73 1.96 -4.64 -10.21
C THR A 73 1.13 -3.36 -10.38
N ASN A 74 -0.14 -3.48 -10.77
CA ASN A 74 -1.10 -2.37 -10.84
C ASN A 74 -2.55 -2.91 -10.90
N ASP A 75 -3.53 -2.01 -11.07
CA ASP A 75 -4.92 -2.33 -11.38
C ASP A 75 -5.37 -1.89 -12.78
N ASP A 76 -4.60 -1.07 -13.47
CA ASP A 76 -4.90 -0.67 -14.86
C ASP A 76 -4.68 -1.79 -15.90
N GLY A 77 -3.98 -2.86 -15.51
CA GLY A 77 -3.66 -4.00 -16.35
C GLY A 77 -2.23 -4.02 -16.88
N VAL A 78 -1.78 -5.20 -17.30
CA VAL A 78 -0.39 -5.48 -17.67
C VAL A 78 0.14 -4.63 -18.85
N GLU A 79 -0.73 -4.16 -19.72
CA GLU A 79 -0.38 -3.33 -20.90
C GLU A 79 -0.41 -1.82 -20.60
N SER A 80 -0.65 -1.41 -19.34
CA SER A 80 -0.74 0.00 -19.03
C SER A 80 0.62 0.71 -19.10
N ARG A 81 0.61 1.93 -19.60
CA ARG A 81 1.82 2.77 -19.72
C ARG A 81 2.40 3.12 -18.36
N GLY A 82 1.55 3.29 -17.35
CA GLY A 82 1.98 3.57 -15.98
C GLY A 82 2.75 2.41 -15.36
N LEU A 83 2.33 1.16 -15.61
CA LEU A 83 3.04 -0.04 -15.17
C LEU A 83 4.44 -0.12 -15.81
N LEU A 84 4.51 0.11 -17.13
CA LEU A 84 5.78 0.12 -17.84
C LEU A 84 6.72 1.21 -17.30
N ALA A 85 6.19 2.41 -17.06
CA ALA A 85 6.97 3.52 -16.48
C ALA A 85 7.50 3.18 -15.08
N LEU A 86 6.67 2.54 -14.22
CA LEU A 86 7.10 2.10 -12.90
C LEU A 86 8.21 1.05 -12.98
N LYS A 87 8.04 0.04 -13.84
CA LYS A 87 9.08 -0.97 -14.10
C LYS A 87 10.39 -0.32 -14.50
N GLN A 88 10.38 0.53 -15.51
CA GLN A 88 11.59 1.21 -16.01
C GLN A 88 12.25 2.08 -14.93
N ALA A 89 11.47 2.77 -14.11
CA ALA A 89 12.00 3.59 -13.03
C ALA A 89 12.72 2.76 -11.95
N LEU A 90 12.32 1.50 -11.74
CA LEU A 90 12.84 0.64 -10.69
C LEU A 90 13.95 -0.32 -11.15
N GLU A 91 14.15 -0.53 -12.45
CA GLU A 91 15.20 -1.42 -12.99
C GLU A 91 16.63 -1.00 -12.57
N GLY A 92 16.84 0.29 -12.38
CA GLY A 92 18.11 0.83 -11.87
C GLY A 92 18.39 0.49 -10.41
N ILE A 93 17.35 0.07 -9.64
CA ILE A 93 17.43 -0.22 -8.21
C ILE A 93 17.55 -1.72 -7.95
N GLY A 94 16.77 -2.55 -8.64
CA GLY A 94 16.67 -3.97 -8.36
C GLY A 94 16.31 -4.83 -9.56
N ASP A 95 16.11 -6.11 -9.29
CA ASP A 95 15.61 -7.07 -10.27
C ASP A 95 14.09 -7.02 -10.27
N VAL A 96 13.51 -6.44 -11.32
CA VAL A 96 12.08 -6.20 -11.44
C VAL A 96 11.38 -7.40 -12.06
N THR A 97 10.32 -7.88 -11.41
CA THR A 97 9.37 -8.84 -11.99
C THR A 97 8.00 -8.18 -12.05
N VAL A 98 7.41 -8.15 -13.25
CA VAL A 98 6.08 -7.56 -13.46
C VAL A 98 5.02 -8.66 -13.44
N VAL A 99 4.05 -8.53 -12.53
CA VAL A 99 2.88 -9.42 -12.45
C VAL A 99 1.64 -8.55 -12.22
N ALA A 100 0.73 -8.51 -13.18
CA ALA A 100 -0.42 -7.60 -13.15
C ALA A 100 -1.68 -8.28 -13.72
N PRO A 101 -2.88 -7.74 -13.47
CA PRO A 101 -4.11 -8.20 -14.11
C PRO A 101 -4.02 -8.16 -15.64
N ASP A 102 -4.72 -9.07 -16.32
CA ASP A 102 -4.79 -9.07 -17.78
C ASP A 102 -5.67 -7.95 -18.35
N THR A 103 -6.55 -7.39 -17.54
CA THR A 103 -7.44 -6.26 -17.90
C THR A 103 -7.52 -5.26 -16.76
N ASN A 104 -8.04 -4.07 -17.07
CA ASN A 104 -8.29 -3.04 -16.06
C ASN A 104 -9.24 -3.55 -14.96
N GLN A 105 -8.86 -3.33 -13.72
CA GLN A 105 -9.53 -3.73 -12.48
C GLN A 105 -9.80 -2.50 -11.58
N SER A 106 -10.11 -1.34 -12.17
CA SER A 106 -10.38 -0.11 -11.39
C SER A 106 -11.55 -0.31 -10.43
N ALA A 107 -11.42 0.25 -9.22
CA ALA A 107 -12.42 0.23 -8.16
C ALA A 107 -12.82 -1.17 -7.64
N VAL A 108 -11.97 -2.18 -7.81
CA VAL A 108 -12.24 -3.54 -7.25
C VAL A 108 -11.94 -3.65 -5.76
N GLY A 109 -11.23 -2.67 -5.17
CA GLY A 109 -10.79 -2.72 -3.78
C GLY A 109 -9.89 -3.93 -3.49
N HIS A 110 -9.86 -4.38 -2.23
CA HIS A 110 -9.02 -5.49 -1.79
C HIS A 110 -9.70 -6.87 -2.01
N GLN A 111 -10.04 -7.16 -3.27
CA GLN A 111 -10.74 -8.38 -3.66
C GLN A 111 -9.76 -9.52 -3.95
N LYS A 112 -10.07 -10.74 -3.47
CA LYS A 112 -9.34 -11.98 -3.72
C LYS A 112 -10.22 -13.02 -4.40
N THR A 113 -9.70 -13.67 -5.44
CA THR A 113 -10.41 -14.70 -6.19
C THR A 113 -10.23 -16.07 -5.53
N LEU A 114 -11.30 -16.60 -4.92
CA LEU A 114 -11.27 -17.90 -4.22
C LEU A 114 -12.09 -19.00 -4.91
N MET A 115 -13.09 -18.64 -5.72
CA MET A 115 -14.09 -19.58 -6.23
C MET A 115 -13.82 -20.08 -7.65
N ARG A 116 -12.72 -19.66 -8.27
CA ARG A 116 -12.27 -20.11 -9.59
C ARG A 116 -10.76 -20.21 -9.67
N PRO A 117 -10.21 -21.04 -10.55
CA PRO A 117 -8.78 -21.05 -10.79
C PRO A 117 -8.30 -19.75 -11.42
N LEU A 118 -7.07 -19.37 -11.11
CA LEU A 118 -6.34 -18.27 -11.74
C LEU A 118 -5.41 -18.82 -12.82
N ARG A 119 -5.27 -18.08 -13.91
CA ARG A 119 -4.35 -18.38 -15.00
C ARG A 119 -3.31 -17.28 -15.13
N VAL A 120 -2.06 -17.69 -15.31
CA VAL A 120 -0.94 -16.78 -15.57
C VAL A 120 -0.52 -16.98 -17.02
N ARG A 121 -0.25 -15.85 -17.71
CA ARG A 121 0.25 -15.86 -19.09
C ARG A 121 1.45 -14.93 -19.20
N GLU A 122 2.42 -15.34 -19.98
CA GLU A 122 3.52 -14.46 -20.38
C GLU A 122 3.03 -13.37 -21.32
N ARG A 123 3.59 -12.17 -21.16
CA ARG A 123 3.34 -10.99 -21.99
C ARG A 123 4.66 -10.34 -22.34
N THR A 124 4.73 -9.72 -23.50
CA THR A 124 5.83 -8.85 -23.89
C THR A 124 5.35 -7.42 -23.80
N LEU A 125 6.00 -6.60 -22.96
CA LEU A 125 5.72 -5.18 -22.83
C LEU A 125 6.24 -4.41 -24.05
N ASP A 126 5.85 -3.13 -24.19
CA ASP A 126 6.24 -2.28 -25.33
C ASP A 126 7.77 -2.07 -25.44
N ASP A 127 8.51 -2.22 -24.34
CA ASP A 127 9.99 -2.18 -24.34
C ASP A 127 10.65 -3.53 -24.66
N GLY A 128 9.87 -4.54 -25.02
CA GLY A 128 10.34 -5.89 -25.33
C GLY A 128 10.59 -6.78 -24.12
N SER A 129 10.42 -6.30 -22.90
CA SER A 129 10.66 -7.07 -21.68
C SER A 129 9.51 -8.04 -21.36
N LEU A 130 9.83 -9.08 -20.58
CA LEU A 130 8.87 -10.07 -20.13
C LEU A 130 8.05 -9.55 -18.93
N ALA A 131 6.76 -9.79 -18.98
CA ALA A 131 5.80 -9.59 -17.90
C ALA A 131 4.86 -10.77 -17.77
N TYR A 132 4.08 -10.82 -16.71
CA TYR A 132 3.09 -11.87 -16.48
C TYR A 132 1.72 -11.24 -16.24
N SER A 133 0.70 -11.69 -16.98
CA SER A 133 -0.68 -11.31 -16.74
C SER A 133 -1.43 -12.40 -15.98
N VAL A 134 -2.34 -11.96 -15.11
CA VAL A 134 -3.21 -12.83 -14.30
C VAL A 134 -4.67 -12.51 -14.62
N ASP A 135 -5.52 -13.51 -14.85
CA ASP A 135 -6.96 -13.33 -15.03
C ASP A 135 -7.70 -13.11 -13.69
N GLY A 136 -7.11 -12.31 -12.79
CA GLY A 136 -7.56 -12.00 -11.45
C GLY A 136 -7.39 -10.55 -11.09
N SER A 137 -7.60 -10.25 -9.81
CA SER A 137 -7.40 -8.92 -9.24
C SER A 137 -5.91 -8.58 -9.04
N PRO A 138 -5.56 -7.31 -8.78
CA PRO A 138 -4.22 -6.92 -8.35
C PRO A 138 -3.74 -7.69 -7.10
N THR A 139 -4.63 -7.92 -6.16
CA THR A 139 -4.40 -8.75 -4.96
C THR A 139 -4.02 -10.18 -5.32
N ASP A 140 -4.69 -10.78 -6.32
CA ASP A 140 -4.37 -12.13 -6.78
C ASP A 140 -2.98 -12.21 -7.41
N ALA A 141 -2.58 -11.19 -8.18
CA ALA A 141 -1.24 -11.10 -8.77
C ALA A 141 -0.15 -11.10 -7.70
N VAL A 142 -0.29 -10.28 -6.66
CA VAL A 142 0.64 -10.24 -5.52
C VAL A 142 0.62 -11.55 -4.75
N SER A 143 -0.56 -12.11 -4.46
CA SER A 143 -0.69 -13.39 -3.75
C SER A 143 0.05 -14.52 -4.47
N LEU A 144 -0.11 -14.65 -5.80
CA LEU A 144 0.60 -15.66 -6.59
C LEU A 144 2.13 -15.49 -6.51
N ALA A 145 2.61 -14.25 -6.48
CA ALA A 145 4.02 -13.97 -6.35
C ALA A 145 4.56 -14.42 -4.98
N PHE A 146 3.86 -14.11 -3.89
CA PHE A 146 4.29 -14.51 -2.55
C PHE A 146 4.12 -16.01 -2.27
N LEU A 147 3.15 -16.67 -2.89
CA LEU A 147 2.99 -18.13 -2.85
C LEU A 147 4.07 -18.89 -3.63
N GLY A 148 5.02 -18.17 -4.24
CA GLY A 148 6.23 -18.72 -4.82
C GLY A 148 6.10 -19.15 -6.28
N TYR A 149 5.07 -18.73 -6.99
CA TYR A 149 4.96 -19.02 -8.43
C TYR A 149 6.13 -18.43 -9.22
N PHE A 150 6.58 -17.23 -8.84
CA PHE A 150 7.72 -16.51 -9.42
C PHE A 150 9.00 -16.58 -8.55
N GLY A 151 9.11 -17.55 -7.66
CA GLY A 151 10.17 -17.65 -6.66
C GLY A 151 9.78 -17.00 -5.33
N HIS A 152 10.72 -16.87 -4.39
CA HIS A 152 10.48 -16.37 -3.04
C HIS A 152 11.41 -15.21 -2.69
N GLY A 153 11.05 -14.44 -1.67
CA GLY A 153 11.88 -13.38 -1.09
C GLY A 153 11.81 -12.09 -1.90
N TRP A 154 10.66 -11.43 -1.85
CA TRP A 154 10.47 -10.09 -2.38
C TRP A 154 10.98 -9.06 -1.37
N ASP A 155 11.86 -8.17 -1.80
CA ASP A 155 12.41 -7.10 -0.96
C ASP A 155 11.55 -5.83 -1.05
N LEU A 156 10.70 -5.70 -2.10
CA LEU A 156 9.80 -4.58 -2.28
C LEU A 156 8.63 -4.98 -3.18
N VAL A 157 7.43 -4.47 -2.86
CA VAL A 157 6.26 -4.48 -3.74
C VAL A 157 5.95 -3.03 -4.14
N ALA A 158 5.93 -2.76 -5.43
CA ALA A 158 5.57 -1.47 -6.00
C ALA A 158 4.31 -1.61 -6.84
N SER A 159 3.24 -0.91 -6.47
CA SER A 159 1.96 -0.95 -7.16
C SER A 159 1.66 0.39 -7.84
N GLY A 160 1.45 0.38 -9.14
CA GLY A 160 1.15 1.56 -9.97
C GLY A 160 1.94 1.56 -11.29
N ILE A 161 2.25 2.70 -11.90
CA ILE A 161 1.72 4.03 -11.59
C ILE A 161 0.26 4.09 -12.04
N ASN A 162 -0.66 4.27 -11.11
CA ASN A 162 -2.08 4.38 -11.41
C ASN A 162 -2.38 5.69 -12.13
N TYR A 163 -3.27 5.63 -13.12
CA TYR A 163 -3.75 6.80 -13.83
C TYR A 163 -5.03 7.34 -13.18
N GLY A 164 -4.84 8.26 -12.27
CA GLY A 164 -5.82 8.83 -11.37
C GLY A 164 -5.32 8.77 -9.92
N ALA A 165 -5.49 9.86 -9.17
CA ALA A 165 -5.04 9.93 -7.78
C ALA A 165 -5.89 9.05 -6.86
N ASN A 166 -5.25 8.42 -5.88
CA ASN A 166 -5.89 7.66 -4.79
C ASN A 166 -5.71 8.43 -3.47
N LEU A 167 -6.62 9.38 -3.20
CA LEU A 167 -6.54 10.34 -2.11
C LEU A 167 -7.63 10.08 -1.06
N GLY A 168 -7.31 10.32 0.20
CA GLY A 168 -8.26 10.24 1.31
C GLY A 168 -8.98 8.88 1.38
N ASP A 169 -10.32 8.92 1.39
CA ASP A 169 -11.16 7.72 1.51
C ASP A 169 -11.08 6.78 0.28
N ASP A 170 -10.63 7.28 -0.89
CA ASP A 170 -10.55 6.49 -2.14
C ASP A 170 -9.59 5.29 -2.02
N ILE A 171 -8.62 5.35 -1.11
CA ILE A 171 -7.69 4.24 -0.87
C ILE A 171 -8.42 2.92 -0.56
N THR A 172 -9.64 2.99 -0.02
CA THR A 172 -10.44 1.82 0.34
C THR A 172 -11.04 1.10 -0.87
N TYR A 173 -11.18 1.80 -2.00
CA TYR A 173 -11.69 1.27 -3.27
C TYR A 173 -10.57 0.99 -4.27
N SER A 174 -9.37 1.50 -4.03
CA SER A 174 -8.25 1.43 -4.97
C SER A 174 -7.67 0.01 -5.08
N GLY A 175 -7.63 -0.53 -6.30
CA GLY A 175 -6.91 -1.76 -6.60
C GLY A 175 -5.40 -1.59 -6.46
N THR A 176 -4.86 -0.41 -6.83
CA THR A 176 -3.45 -0.06 -6.69
C THR A 176 -2.99 -0.11 -5.23
N VAL A 177 -3.74 0.57 -4.33
CA VAL A 177 -3.42 0.57 -2.89
C VAL A 177 -3.62 -0.82 -2.29
N SER A 178 -4.66 -1.54 -2.70
CA SER A 178 -4.96 -2.89 -2.24
C SER A 178 -3.86 -3.90 -2.60
N ALA A 179 -3.25 -3.78 -3.78
CA ALA A 179 -2.10 -4.61 -4.14
C ALA A 179 -0.89 -4.36 -3.24
N ALA A 180 -0.61 -3.11 -2.88
CA ALA A 180 0.43 -2.78 -1.91
C ALA A 180 0.08 -3.32 -0.50
N MET A 181 -1.19 -3.21 -0.08
CA MET A 181 -1.69 -3.82 1.17
C MET A 181 -1.47 -5.33 1.20
N GLU A 182 -1.75 -6.04 0.10
CA GLU A 182 -1.52 -7.49 -0.01
C GLU A 182 -0.03 -7.83 0.12
N GLY A 183 0.86 -6.98 -0.42
CA GLY A 183 2.31 -7.10 -0.21
C GLY A 183 2.67 -7.09 1.28
N VAL A 184 2.13 -6.12 2.02
CA VAL A 184 2.37 -5.99 3.47
C VAL A 184 1.77 -7.15 4.27
N ILE A 185 0.56 -7.61 3.92
CA ILE A 185 -0.08 -8.80 4.55
C ILE A 185 0.83 -10.03 4.40
N ASN A 186 1.52 -10.15 3.26
CA ASN A 186 2.48 -11.23 3.02
C ASN A 186 3.90 -10.91 3.54
N SER A 187 4.04 -9.90 4.40
CA SER A 187 5.29 -9.50 5.07
C SER A 187 6.36 -8.91 4.14
N GLY A 188 5.97 -8.36 2.98
CA GLY A 188 6.84 -7.60 2.09
C GLY A 188 6.66 -6.09 2.30
N PRO A 189 7.76 -5.29 2.37
CA PRO A 189 7.64 -3.84 2.30
C PRO A 189 6.93 -3.42 1.01
N ALA A 190 6.04 -2.43 1.07
CA ALA A 190 5.27 -2.04 -0.10
C ALA A 190 4.96 -0.54 -0.18
N PHE A 191 4.76 -0.06 -1.40
CA PHE A 191 4.16 1.24 -1.67
C PHE A 191 3.21 1.18 -2.85
N ALA A 192 2.22 2.08 -2.83
CA ALA A 192 1.35 2.39 -3.95
C ALA A 192 1.71 3.76 -4.52
N ILE A 193 1.66 3.92 -5.83
CA ILE A 193 1.90 5.20 -6.48
C ILE A 193 0.87 5.48 -7.55
N SER A 194 0.31 6.69 -7.50
CA SER A 194 -0.72 7.19 -8.40
C SER A 194 -0.32 8.56 -8.92
N GLN A 195 -0.70 8.86 -10.15
CA GLN A 195 -0.57 10.19 -10.72
C GLN A 195 -1.96 10.75 -11.00
N GLU A 196 -2.17 12.00 -10.63
CA GLU A 196 -3.41 12.71 -10.94
C GLU A 196 -3.70 12.68 -12.45
N TYR A 197 -4.99 12.68 -12.82
CA TYR A 197 -5.41 12.60 -14.22
C TYR A 197 -4.89 13.80 -15.04
N TYR A 198 -4.25 13.51 -16.16
CA TYR A 198 -3.73 14.49 -17.10
C TYR A 198 -4.04 14.06 -18.54
N ALA A 199 -4.43 15.00 -19.40
CA ALA A 199 -4.89 14.69 -20.75
C ALA A 199 -3.85 13.93 -21.61
N HIS A 200 -2.55 14.14 -21.32
CA HIS A 200 -1.45 13.45 -21.96
C HIS A 200 -0.50 12.93 -20.87
N PRO A 201 -0.69 11.69 -20.38
CA PRO A 201 0.06 11.19 -19.23
C PRO A 201 1.56 11.11 -19.55
N ASP A 202 2.32 11.91 -18.83
CA ASP A 202 3.76 11.82 -18.71
C ASP A 202 4.08 11.32 -17.30
N PHE A 203 4.64 10.13 -17.19
CA PHE A 203 4.97 9.50 -15.92
C PHE A 203 6.39 9.80 -15.43
N THR A 204 7.11 10.75 -16.05
CA THR A 204 8.50 11.08 -15.69
C THR A 204 8.64 11.48 -14.23
N LEU A 205 7.82 12.42 -13.75
CA LEU A 205 7.83 12.84 -12.36
C LEU A 205 7.44 11.70 -11.41
N ALA A 206 6.42 10.92 -11.75
CA ALA A 206 5.99 9.78 -10.95
C ALA A 206 7.04 8.66 -10.91
N GLY A 207 7.74 8.38 -12.01
CA GLY A 207 8.86 7.44 -12.04
C GLY A 207 10.02 7.87 -11.13
N ARG A 208 10.36 9.17 -11.14
CA ARG A 208 11.37 9.73 -10.22
C ARG A 208 10.92 9.61 -8.75
N ALA A 209 9.65 9.89 -8.46
CA ALA A 209 9.08 9.71 -7.12
C ALA A 209 9.14 8.25 -6.68
N ALA A 210 8.74 7.31 -7.56
CA ALA A 210 8.81 5.87 -7.29
C ALA A 210 10.25 5.43 -6.97
N THR A 211 11.23 5.91 -7.72
CA THR A 211 12.67 5.63 -7.49
C THR A 211 13.11 6.12 -6.11
N ALA A 212 12.73 7.34 -5.74
CA ALA A 212 13.08 7.93 -4.44
C ALA A 212 12.43 7.15 -3.28
N VAL A 213 11.14 6.84 -3.38
CA VAL A 213 10.40 6.08 -2.36
C VAL A 213 10.97 4.67 -2.21
N ALA A 214 11.23 3.97 -3.32
CA ALA A 214 11.80 2.63 -3.29
C ALA A 214 13.17 2.60 -2.61
N ARG A 215 14.06 3.55 -2.90
CA ARG A 215 15.37 3.67 -2.22
C ARG A 215 15.22 3.88 -0.73
N ASN A 216 14.35 4.80 -0.31
CA ASN A 216 14.11 5.07 1.11
C ASN A 216 13.56 3.83 1.83
N ILE A 217 12.61 3.10 1.22
CA ILE A 217 12.07 1.87 1.83
C ILE A 217 13.16 0.79 1.96
N LEU A 218 13.99 0.59 0.93
CA LEU A 218 15.06 -0.40 0.96
C LEU A 218 16.17 -0.04 1.96
N GLU A 219 16.43 1.25 2.20
CA GLU A 219 17.44 1.74 3.13
C GLU A 219 16.95 1.74 4.59
N HIS A 220 15.72 2.24 4.83
CA HIS A 220 15.23 2.48 6.19
C HIS A 220 14.28 1.38 6.69
N GLY A 221 13.66 0.63 5.77
CA GLY A 221 12.61 -0.33 6.07
C GLY A 221 11.27 0.30 6.41
N LEU A 222 10.26 -0.55 6.53
CA LEU A 222 8.94 -0.19 7.07
C LEU A 222 8.62 -1.14 8.22
N ALA A 223 7.88 -0.68 9.23
CA ALA A 223 7.42 -1.56 10.29
C ALA A 223 6.31 -2.50 9.78
N ALA A 224 6.05 -3.57 10.54
CA ALA A 224 4.99 -4.52 10.19
C ALA A 224 3.63 -3.82 10.12
N GLY A 225 2.92 -4.02 9.01
CA GLY A 225 1.62 -3.39 8.77
C GLY A 225 1.67 -2.02 8.13
N GLU A 226 2.85 -1.47 7.83
CA GLU A 226 3.01 -0.15 7.20
C GLU A 226 3.25 -0.25 5.70
N LEU A 227 2.67 0.68 4.95
CA LEU A 227 2.95 0.95 3.55
C LEU A 227 2.91 2.47 3.28
N ILE A 228 3.43 2.86 2.14
CA ILE A 228 3.39 4.26 1.70
C ILE A 228 2.44 4.38 0.51
N ASN A 229 1.52 5.35 0.57
CA ASN A 229 0.69 5.77 -0.57
C ASN A 229 1.22 7.08 -1.12
N VAL A 230 1.58 7.10 -2.40
CA VAL A 230 2.18 8.26 -3.08
C VAL A 230 1.21 8.78 -4.11
N ASN A 231 0.93 10.09 -4.09
CA ASN A 231 0.15 10.74 -5.13
C ASN A 231 0.94 11.89 -5.74
N VAL A 232 1.06 11.85 -7.07
CA VAL A 232 1.85 12.79 -7.87
C VAL A 232 0.90 13.75 -8.58
N PRO A 233 1.08 15.07 -8.47
CA PRO A 233 0.23 16.05 -9.14
C PRO A 233 0.36 15.98 -10.66
N ALA A 234 -0.70 16.39 -11.37
CA ALA A 234 -0.73 16.47 -12.83
C ALA A 234 -0.03 17.74 -13.35
N VAL A 235 1.25 17.86 -13.10
CA VAL A 235 2.07 19.00 -13.51
C VAL A 235 3.32 18.54 -14.25
N ALA A 236 3.90 19.42 -15.06
CA ALA A 236 5.20 19.16 -15.64
C ALA A 236 6.29 19.07 -14.57
N ASP A 237 7.35 18.31 -14.83
CA ASP A 237 8.45 18.10 -13.87
C ASP A 237 9.08 19.42 -13.38
N ALA A 238 9.11 20.46 -14.23
CA ALA A 238 9.63 21.78 -13.88
C ALA A 238 8.70 22.62 -13.00
N GLU A 239 7.44 22.19 -12.83
CA GLU A 239 6.39 22.95 -12.13
C GLU A 239 6.03 22.37 -10.76
N PHE A 240 6.62 21.23 -10.38
CA PHE A 240 6.31 20.64 -9.10
C PHE A 240 7.03 21.36 -7.95
N ASP A 241 6.32 21.57 -6.83
CA ASP A 241 6.78 22.37 -5.68
C ASP A 241 7.32 21.51 -4.53
N GLY A 242 7.81 20.33 -4.80
CA GLY A 242 8.47 19.48 -3.80
C GLY A 242 7.59 18.34 -3.28
N VAL A 243 8.07 17.70 -2.22
CA VAL A 243 7.45 16.52 -1.60
C VAL A 243 6.93 16.90 -0.22
N GLU A 244 5.73 16.46 0.13
CA GLU A 244 5.12 16.68 1.43
C GLU A 244 4.70 15.34 2.06
N VAL A 245 5.11 15.10 3.31
CA VAL A 245 4.61 13.98 4.11
C VAL A 245 3.26 14.38 4.68
N THR A 246 2.22 13.63 4.34
CA THR A 246 0.84 14.00 4.56
C THR A 246 0.07 12.96 5.39
N ARG A 247 -1.11 13.33 5.84
CA ARG A 247 -2.15 12.41 6.31
C ARG A 247 -3.25 12.29 5.26
N LEU A 248 -4.05 11.25 5.35
CA LEU A 248 -5.24 11.12 4.52
C LEU A 248 -6.18 12.31 4.73
N GLY A 249 -6.63 12.88 3.63
CA GLY A 249 -7.66 13.90 3.59
C GLY A 249 -9.06 13.31 3.60
N LYS A 250 -10.03 14.14 3.24
CA LYS A 250 -11.44 13.74 3.18
C LYS A 250 -11.99 13.95 1.79
N ARG A 251 -12.49 12.88 1.19
CA ARG A 251 -13.19 12.92 -0.10
C ARG A 251 -14.58 13.52 0.08
N VAL A 252 -15.01 14.31 -0.91
CA VAL A 252 -16.37 14.82 -1.01
C VAL A 252 -17.00 14.19 -2.24
N TYR A 253 -17.92 13.27 -2.01
CA TYR A 253 -18.71 12.63 -3.05
C TYR A 253 -19.98 13.47 -3.29
N GLN A 254 -20.30 13.68 -4.58
CA GLN A 254 -21.54 14.30 -5.01
C GLN A 254 -22.30 13.32 -5.92
N ASP A 255 -22.34 12.06 -5.46
CA ASP A 255 -22.92 10.97 -6.21
C ASP A 255 -24.41 11.21 -6.47
N GLN A 256 -24.83 10.90 -7.69
CA GLN A 256 -26.21 10.99 -8.14
C GLN A 256 -26.64 9.64 -8.69
N LEU A 257 -27.83 9.22 -8.31
CA LEU A 257 -28.46 8.06 -8.91
C LEU A 257 -29.11 8.48 -10.23
N ILE A 258 -28.61 7.98 -11.35
CA ILE A 258 -29.14 8.25 -12.68
C ILE A 258 -29.88 6.99 -13.16
N GLU A 259 -31.21 7.05 -13.16
CA GLU A 259 -32.05 5.98 -13.68
C GLU A 259 -32.20 6.08 -15.20
N ARG A 260 -32.15 4.94 -15.87
CA ARG A 260 -32.40 4.75 -17.31
C ARG A 260 -33.19 3.46 -17.51
N VAL A 261 -33.74 3.30 -18.70
CA VAL A 261 -34.47 2.10 -19.10
C VAL A 261 -33.80 1.52 -20.34
N ASP A 262 -33.59 0.22 -20.37
CA ASP A 262 -33.03 -0.48 -21.51
C ASP A 262 -34.09 -0.62 -22.65
N PRO A 263 -33.70 -1.08 -23.87
CA PRO A 263 -34.67 -1.27 -24.99
C PRO A 263 -35.77 -2.29 -24.69
N ARG A 264 -35.66 -3.10 -23.64
CA ARG A 264 -36.68 -4.08 -23.22
C ARG A 264 -37.59 -3.57 -22.11
N GLY A 265 -37.40 -2.29 -21.68
CA GLY A 265 -38.18 -1.68 -20.61
C GLY A 265 -37.67 -2.02 -19.19
N ILE A 266 -36.48 -2.60 -19.07
CA ILE A 266 -35.89 -2.94 -17.76
C ILE A 266 -35.11 -1.74 -17.23
N PRO A 267 -35.41 -1.23 -16.02
CA PRO A 267 -34.67 -0.13 -15.43
C PRO A 267 -33.24 -0.55 -15.09
N TYR A 268 -32.28 0.35 -15.27
CA TYR A 268 -30.91 0.25 -14.83
C TYR A 268 -30.43 1.57 -14.27
N PHE A 269 -29.38 1.53 -13.46
CA PHE A 269 -28.92 2.68 -12.69
C PHE A 269 -27.44 2.91 -12.88
N TRP A 270 -27.07 4.19 -13.02
CA TRP A 270 -25.71 4.64 -12.88
C TRP A 270 -25.54 5.36 -11.55
N ILE A 271 -24.49 5.01 -10.83
CA ILE A 271 -23.95 5.86 -9.76
C ILE A 271 -23.00 6.83 -10.46
N GLY A 272 -23.39 8.08 -10.60
CA GLY A 272 -22.68 9.11 -11.35
C GLY A 272 -22.71 10.43 -10.59
N GLY A 273 -22.26 11.49 -11.24
CA GLY A 273 -22.19 12.82 -10.67
C GLY A 273 -20.98 13.57 -11.23
N PRO A 274 -20.70 14.79 -10.77
CA PRO A 274 -19.47 15.48 -11.08
C PRO A 274 -18.27 14.68 -10.53
N PRO A 275 -17.07 14.86 -11.11
CA PRO A 275 -15.86 14.22 -10.57
C PRO A 275 -15.75 14.47 -9.07
N PRO A 276 -15.40 13.44 -8.26
CA PRO A 276 -15.26 13.61 -6.83
C PRO A 276 -14.23 14.69 -6.51
N SER A 277 -14.52 15.53 -5.53
CA SER A 277 -13.60 16.56 -5.03
C SER A 277 -13.07 16.16 -3.65
N GLY A 278 -12.14 16.95 -3.10
CA GLY A 278 -11.61 16.73 -1.76
C GLY A 278 -11.45 18.02 -0.98
N LEU A 279 -11.43 17.92 0.33
CA LEU A 279 -11.13 19.05 1.19
C LEU A 279 -9.62 19.23 1.28
N ALA A 280 -9.11 20.29 0.62
CA ALA A 280 -7.68 20.65 0.66
C ALA A 280 -7.29 21.30 2.00
N VAL A 281 -7.43 20.54 3.09
CA VAL A 281 -7.02 20.97 4.43
C VAL A 281 -5.50 20.80 4.57
N GLU A 282 -4.82 21.79 5.11
CA GLU A 282 -3.37 21.76 5.30
C GLU A 282 -2.88 20.46 5.96
N GLY A 283 -1.78 19.91 5.44
CA GLY A 283 -1.19 18.65 5.88
C GLY A 283 -1.93 17.40 5.39
N THR A 284 -2.91 17.52 4.48
CA THR A 284 -3.55 16.38 3.82
C THR A 284 -2.99 16.13 2.43
N ASP A 285 -3.15 14.91 1.94
CA ASP A 285 -2.80 14.49 0.58
C ASP A 285 -3.49 15.33 -0.49
N PHE A 286 -4.78 15.68 -0.31
CA PHE A 286 -5.48 16.62 -1.20
C PHE A 286 -4.82 18.00 -1.24
N HIS A 287 -4.41 18.53 -0.07
CA HIS A 287 -3.75 19.82 0.00
C HIS A 287 -2.41 19.81 -0.74
N ALA A 288 -1.60 18.77 -0.54
CA ALA A 288 -0.32 18.65 -1.19
C ALA A 288 -0.46 18.61 -2.72
N VAL A 289 -1.36 17.75 -3.26
CA VAL A 289 -1.55 17.60 -4.70
C VAL A 289 -2.08 18.87 -5.34
N VAL A 290 -3.08 19.54 -4.75
CA VAL A 290 -3.60 20.82 -5.24
C VAL A 290 -2.53 21.90 -5.26
N ASN A 291 -1.58 21.87 -4.32
CA ASN A 291 -0.42 22.78 -4.28
C ASN A 291 0.80 22.25 -5.06
N ARG A 292 0.58 21.39 -6.05
CA ARG A 292 1.61 20.85 -6.96
C ARG A 292 2.75 20.13 -6.24
N ARG A 293 2.46 19.53 -5.09
CA ARG A 293 3.42 18.74 -4.31
C ARG A 293 3.09 17.25 -4.40
N ILE A 294 4.13 16.43 -4.40
CA ILE A 294 3.98 14.99 -4.27
C ILE A 294 3.56 14.69 -2.83
N ALA A 295 2.39 14.09 -2.66
CA ALA A 295 1.91 13.63 -1.35
C ALA A 295 2.50 12.25 -1.03
N VAL A 296 3.15 12.12 0.14
CA VAL A 296 3.66 10.85 0.67
C VAL A 296 2.92 10.56 1.96
N THR A 297 1.96 9.64 1.90
CA THR A 297 1.04 9.35 3.00
C THR A 297 1.34 7.97 3.59
N PRO A 298 1.73 7.87 4.88
CA PRO A 298 1.87 6.58 5.55
C PRO A 298 0.50 5.97 5.80
N ILE A 299 0.35 4.68 5.49
CA ILE A 299 -0.85 3.88 5.73
C ILE A 299 -0.49 2.72 6.65
N HIS A 300 -1.41 2.35 7.53
CA HIS A 300 -1.26 1.22 8.44
C HIS A 300 -2.45 0.27 8.34
N LEU A 301 -2.18 -1.04 8.32
CA LEU A 301 -3.23 -2.06 8.18
C LEU A 301 -3.96 -2.39 9.49
N ASP A 302 -3.47 -1.92 10.67
CA ASP A 302 -4.25 -2.04 11.91
C ASP A 302 -5.41 -1.03 11.90
N LEU A 303 -6.57 -1.48 11.42
CA LEU A 303 -7.81 -0.72 11.37
C LEU A 303 -8.54 -0.70 12.72
N THR A 304 -7.94 -1.21 13.79
CA THR A 304 -8.58 -1.29 15.11
C THR A 304 -8.83 0.10 15.69
N GLY A 305 -10.09 0.46 15.87
CA GLY A 305 -10.49 1.72 16.50
C GLY A 305 -10.14 1.76 17.99
N ARG A 306 -8.89 2.10 18.36
CA ARG A 306 -8.40 2.00 19.76
C ARG A 306 -9.23 2.75 20.79
N ARG A 307 -9.85 3.88 20.43
CA ARG A 307 -10.79 4.62 21.32
C ARG A 307 -12.08 3.87 21.49
N LEU A 308 -12.63 3.30 20.41
CA LEU A 308 -13.85 2.51 20.43
C LEU A 308 -13.62 1.20 21.21
N LEU A 309 -12.51 0.52 20.99
CA LEU A 309 -12.15 -0.69 21.73
C LEU A 309 -12.21 -0.48 23.26
N LYS A 310 -11.68 0.65 23.77
CA LYS A 310 -11.77 0.98 25.19
C LYS A 310 -13.22 1.16 25.65
N ARG A 311 -14.08 1.79 24.85
CA ARG A 311 -15.50 2.00 25.17
C ARG A 311 -16.27 0.69 25.13
N LEU A 312 -16.07 -0.14 24.11
CA LEU A 312 -16.78 -1.42 23.96
C LEU A 312 -16.53 -2.37 25.14
N ARG A 313 -15.36 -2.29 25.79
CA ARG A 313 -15.04 -3.07 26.99
C ARG A 313 -15.90 -2.70 28.22
N THR A 314 -16.57 -1.55 28.20
CA THR A 314 -17.45 -1.10 29.30
C THR A 314 -18.92 -1.32 29.00
N TRP A 315 -19.27 -1.84 27.81
CA TRP A 315 -20.64 -2.14 27.46
C TRP A 315 -21.06 -3.49 28.04
N ASP A 316 -22.35 -3.64 28.32
CA ASP A 316 -22.94 -4.93 28.63
C ASP A 316 -23.15 -5.76 27.37
N TRP A 317 -22.50 -6.92 27.30
CA TRP A 317 -22.57 -7.87 26.18
C TRP A 317 -23.37 -9.12 26.56
N THR A 318 -24.21 -9.07 27.62
CA THR A 318 -25.12 -10.17 27.98
C THR A 318 -26.07 -10.43 26.81
N LEU A 319 -26.04 -11.65 26.28
CA LEU A 319 -26.94 -12.04 25.22
C LEU A 319 -28.36 -12.22 25.78
N PRO A 320 -29.40 -11.78 25.04
CA PRO A 320 -30.77 -12.10 25.42
C PRO A 320 -30.96 -13.61 25.39
N GLU A 321 -31.87 -14.08 26.26
CA GLU A 321 -32.26 -15.50 26.25
C GLU A 321 -32.76 -15.91 24.85
N ALA A 322 -32.42 -17.13 24.44
CA ALA A 322 -32.92 -17.65 23.19
C ALA A 322 -34.47 -17.69 23.25
N PRO A 323 -35.18 -17.32 22.18
CA PRO A 323 -36.63 -17.49 22.13
C PRO A 323 -36.98 -18.96 22.36
N ASP A 324 -37.93 -19.21 23.24
CA ASP A 324 -38.47 -20.56 23.40
C ASP A 324 -38.86 -21.11 22.04
N THR A 325 -38.12 -22.11 21.56
CA THR A 325 -38.54 -22.87 20.39
C THR A 325 -39.73 -23.69 20.82
N ALA A 326 -40.93 -23.09 20.71
CA ALA A 326 -42.16 -23.86 20.81
C ALA A 326 -42.13 -24.95 19.71
N GLU A 327 -42.21 -26.23 20.14
CA GLU A 327 -42.38 -27.41 19.31
C GLU A 327 -43.62 -27.32 18.40
#